data_d78aa23892f3750ff687d690b804b58b
#
_entry.id   d78aa23892f3750ff687d690b804b58b
#
_cell.length_a   1.000
_cell.length_b   1.000
_cell.length_c   1.000
_cell.angle_alpha   90.00
_cell.angle_beta   90.00
_cell.angle_gamma   90.00
#
_symmetry.space_group_name_H-M   'P 1'
#
loop_
_entity.id
_entity.type
_entity.pdbx_description
1 polymer ?
#
loop_
_entity_poly.entity_id
_entity_poly.type
_entity_poly.pdbx_seq_one_letter_code
_entity_poly.pdbx_strand_id
1 'polypeptide(L)'
;MAARKTCYKSRENNGREIRYESPGSLLAQAYKYFEWCDSNPWHKAELIRSGARVGEVVELPVSRPYTIEGLCVFCGISLATFARYESDPHFGEAIEHLRLTIRQQ
;
A
#
# COMPACT_ATOMS: atom_id res chain seq x y z
N MET A 1 23.09 1.84 -8.40
CA MET A 1 22.11 1.16 -7.52
C MET A 1 20.71 1.42 -8.02
N ALA A 2 19.94 0.38 -8.15
CA ALA A 2 18.55 0.56 -8.56
C ALA A 2 17.80 1.43 -7.53
N ALA A 3 17.03 2.36 -8.02
CA ALA A 3 16.23 3.19 -7.12
C ALA A 3 15.25 2.32 -6.35
N ARG A 4 15.22 2.50 -5.04
CA ARG A 4 14.25 1.80 -4.22
C ARG A 4 12.87 2.36 -4.51
N LYS A 5 11.95 1.51 -4.88
CA LYS A 5 10.57 1.94 -5.05
C LYS A 5 9.98 2.30 -3.70
N THR A 6 9.29 3.41 -3.66
CA THR A 6 8.65 3.90 -2.46
C THR A 6 7.22 4.30 -2.76
N CYS A 7 6.32 4.11 -1.81
CA CYS A 7 4.96 4.60 -1.90
C CYS A 7 4.81 5.99 -1.29
N TYR A 8 5.89 6.58 -0.82
CA TYR A 8 5.85 7.85 -0.12
C TYR A 8 5.67 9.01 -1.11
N LYS A 9 4.49 9.61 -1.11
CA LYS A 9 4.11 10.68 -2.03
C LYS A 9 4.28 12.08 -1.46
N SER A 10 4.27 12.22 -0.14
CA SER A 10 4.27 13.54 0.48
C SER A 10 5.53 14.36 0.17
N ARG A 11 6.63 13.70 -0.20
CA ARG A 11 7.85 14.41 -0.59
C ARG A 11 7.66 15.29 -1.82
N GLU A 12 6.85 14.82 -2.77
CA GLU A 12 6.61 15.56 -4.00
C GLU A 12 5.84 16.86 -3.74
N ASN A 13 5.20 16.94 -2.59
CA ASN A 13 4.40 18.07 -2.19
C ASN A 13 5.03 18.85 -1.03
N ASN A 14 6.36 18.75 -0.85
CA ASN A 14 7.08 19.40 0.24
C ASN A 14 6.48 19.08 1.62
N GLY A 15 6.07 17.85 1.83
CA GLY A 15 5.47 17.42 3.08
C GLY A 15 4.01 17.76 3.25
N ARG A 16 3.41 18.43 2.29
CA ARG A 16 1.98 18.74 2.35
C ARG A 16 1.17 17.52 1.97
N GLU A 17 -0.01 17.40 2.59
CA GLU A 17 -0.93 16.36 2.21
C GLU A 17 -1.56 16.63 0.86
N ILE A 18 -1.79 15.57 0.10
CA ILE A 18 -2.52 15.66 -1.16
C ILE A 18 -4.00 15.75 -0.81
N ARG A 19 -4.69 16.69 -1.44
CA ARG A 19 -6.12 16.86 -1.24
C ARG A 19 -6.86 16.21 -2.42
N TYR A 20 -7.84 15.41 -2.12
CA TYR A 20 -8.68 14.75 -3.12
C TYR A 20 -10.01 15.46 -3.22
N GLU A 21 -10.39 15.80 -4.45
CA GLU A 21 -11.63 16.55 -4.69
C GLU A 21 -12.84 15.65 -4.82
N SER A 22 -12.64 14.40 -5.20
CA SER A 22 -13.74 13.46 -5.38
C SER A 22 -13.40 12.09 -4.86
N PRO A 23 -14.41 11.29 -4.46
CA PRO A 23 -14.17 9.90 -4.09
C PRO A 23 -13.50 9.10 -5.20
N GLY A 24 -13.86 9.38 -6.47
CA GLY A 24 -13.25 8.69 -7.60
C GLY A 24 -11.76 8.91 -7.71
N SER A 25 -11.28 10.13 -7.45
CA SER A 25 -9.84 10.41 -7.51
C SER A 25 -9.10 9.70 -6.39
N LEU A 26 -9.68 9.62 -5.20
CA LEU A 26 -9.10 8.89 -4.09
C LEU A 26 -9.06 7.39 -4.38
N LEU A 27 -10.16 6.83 -4.89
CA LEU A 27 -10.23 5.42 -5.24
C LEU A 27 -9.22 5.06 -6.33
N ALA A 28 -9.06 5.93 -7.34
CA ALA A 28 -8.09 5.69 -8.41
C ALA A 28 -6.67 5.58 -7.84
N GLN A 29 -6.32 6.46 -6.92
CA GLN A 29 -5.01 6.43 -6.30
C GLN A 29 -4.84 5.21 -5.39
N ALA A 30 -5.90 4.83 -4.68
CA ALA A 30 -5.89 3.64 -3.83
C ALA A 30 -5.66 2.36 -4.66
N TYR A 31 -6.30 2.26 -5.82
CA TYR A 31 -6.09 1.10 -6.69
C TYR A 31 -4.66 1.05 -7.22
N LYS A 32 -4.04 2.19 -7.46
CA LYS A 32 -2.62 2.24 -7.81
C LYS A 32 -1.75 1.71 -6.67
N TYR A 33 -2.13 1.98 -5.43
CA TYR A 33 -1.44 1.43 -4.27
C TYR A 33 -1.54 -0.09 -4.26
N PHE A 34 -2.73 -0.63 -4.50
CA PHE A 34 -2.93 -2.08 -4.53
C PHE A 34 -2.10 -2.73 -5.64
N GLU A 35 -2.09 -2.11 -6.82
CA GLU A 35 -1.25 -2.57 -7.93
C GLU A 35 0.23 -2.52 -7.55
N TRP A 36 0.65 -1.46 -6.89
CA TRP A 36 2.03 -1.32 -6.45
C TRP A 36 2.40 -2.44 -5.47
N CYS A 37 1.53 -2.77 -4.52
CA CYS A 37 1.76 -3.87 -3.59
C CYS A 37 1.90 -5.20 -4.31
N ASP A 38 1.03 -5.44 -5.29
CA ASP A 38 1.04 -6.69 -6.05
C ASP A 38 2.30 -6.82 -6.91
N SER A 39 2.82 -5.70 -7.40
CA SER A 39 4.00 -5.66 -8.25
C SER A 39 5.31 -5.59 -7.45
N ASN A 40 5.24 -5.38 -6.15
CA ASN A 40 6.41 -5.22 -5.29
C ASN A 40 6.30 -6.14 -4.07
N PRO A 41 6.31 -7.46 -4.27
CA PRO A 41 6.19 -8.40 -3.15
C PRO A 41 7.39 -8.30 -2.23
N TRP A 42 7.19 -8.70 -0.99
CA TRP A 42 8.30 -8.90 -0.07
C TRP A 42 9.04 -10.16 -0.47
N HIS A 43 10.30 -10.25 -0.07
CA HIS A 43 11.11 -11.44 -0.27
C HIS A 43 11.52 -12.00 1.08
N LYS A 44 11.31 -13.31 1.25
CA LYS A 44 11.65 -14.02 2.46
C LYS A 44 12.83 -14.93 2.16
N ALA A 45 13.88 -14.85 2.97
CA ALA A 45 14.99 -15.76 2.87
C ALA A 45 14.61 -17.08 3.54
N GLU A 46 14.85 -18.17 2.84
CA GLU A 46 14.50 -19.48 3.37
C GLU A 46 15.65 -20.46 3.11
N LEU A 47 15.98 -21.22 4.17
CA LEU A 47 17.03 -22.24 4.08
C LEU A 47 16.47 -23.53 3.50
N ILE A 48 17.14 -24.06 2.49
CA ILE A 48 16.76 -25.35 1.92
C ILE A 48 17.24 -26.44 2.87
N ARG A 49 16.30 -27.25 3.36
CA ARG A 49 16.57 -28.25 4.41
C ARG A 49 16.75 -29.65 3.90
N SER A 50 16.45 -29.90 2.63
CA SER A 50 16.56 -31.24 2.04
C SER A 50 16.77 -31.15 0.55
N GLY A 51 17.22 -32.25 -0.04
CA GLY A 51 17.47 -32.34 -1.47
C GLY A 51 18.90 -31.96 -1.84
N ALA A 52 19.16 -31.86 -3.15
CA ALA A 52 20.50 -31.61 -3.66
C ALA A 52 21.06 -30.23 -3.30
N ARG A 53 20.18 -29.29 -2.97
CA ARG A 53 20.54 -27.91 -2.66
C ARG A 53 20.49 -27.60 -1.17
N VAL A 54 20.51 -28.64 -0.33
CA VAL A 54 20.45 -28.46 1.13
C VAL A 54 21.59 -27.53 1.58
N GLY A 55 21.24 -26.62 2.50
CA GLY A 55 22.20 -25.63 3.01
C GLY A 55 22.23 -24.33 2.24
N GLU A 56 21.61 -24.26 1.07
CA GLU A 56 21.50 -23.00 0.34
C GLU A 56 20.37 -22.13 0.88
N VAL A 57 20.55 -20.82 0.80
CA VAL A 57 19.51 -19.84 1.14
C VAL A 57 18.92 -19.32 -0.16
N VAL A 58 17.60 -19.38 -0.27
CA VAL A 58 16.87 -18.84 -1.43
C VAL A 58 15.93 -17.75 -0.98
N GLU A 59 15.68 -16.79 -1.85
CA GLU A 59 14.70 -15.76 -1.62
C GLU A 59 13.40 -16.14 -2.30
N LEU A 60 12.32 -16.16 -1.51
CA LEU A 60 10.99 -16.47 -2.02
C LEU A 60 10.13 -15.22 -1.97
N PRO A 61 9.36 -14.94 -3.04
CA PRO A 61 8.43 -13.82 -3.01
C PRO A 61 7.27 -14.12 -2.05
N VAL A 62 6.90 -13.11 -1.27
CA VAL A 62 5.76 -13.19 -0.36
C VAL A 62 4.87 -12.00 -0.68
N SER A 63 3.57 -12.24 -0.82
CA SER A 63 2.63 -11.16 -1.13
C SER A 63 2.75 -10.03 -0.12
N ARG A 64 2.89 -8.81 -0.62
CA ARG A 64 2.91 -7.63 0.22
C ARG A 64 1.47 -7.32 0.62
N PRO A 65 1.14 -7.31 1.91
CA PRO A 65 -0.23 -7.04 2.33
C PRO A 65 -0.59 -5.57 2.12
N TYR A 66 -1.85 -5.33 1.85
CA TYR A 66 -2.39 -3.98 1.84
C TYR A 66 -2.62 -3.56 3.28
N THR A 67 -2.27 -2.33 3.61
CA THR A 67 -2.51 -1.78 4.95
C THR A 67 -3.07 -0.38 4.83
N ILE A 68 -3.83 0.04 5.86
CA ILE A 68 -4.36 1.41 5.90
C ILE A 68 -3.20 2.40 5.94
N GLU A 69 -2.19 2.11 6.75
CA GLU A 69 -1.01 2.98 6.88
C GLU A 69 -0.27 3.13 5.55
N GLY A 70 -0.04 2.01 4.87
CA GLY A 70 0.61 2.03 3.56
C GLY A 70 -0.22 2.78 2.53
N LEU A 71 -1.53 2.59 2.55
CA LEU A 71 -2.45 3.31 1.66
C LEU A 71 -2.33 4.81 1.88
N CYS A 72 -2.34 5.25 3.14
CA CYS A 72 -2.23 6.67 3.46
C CYS A 72 -0.90 7.25 2.98
N VAL A 73 0.20 6.55 3.21
CA VAL A 73 1.51 7.00 2.73
C VAL A 73 1.53 7.12 1.21
N PHE A 74 1.01 6.13 0.52
CA PHE A 74 0.96 6.14 -0.94
C PHE A 74 0.10 7.28 -1.46
N CYS A 75 -1.05 7.50 -0.84
CA CYS A 75 -1.98 8.56 -1.24
C CYS A 75 -1.56 9.95 -0.77
N GLY A 76 -0.54 10.05 0.08
CA GLY A 76 -0.04 11.33 0.54
C GLY A 76 -0.93 12.01 1.57
N ILE A 77 -1.60 11.24 2.41
CA ILE A 77 -2.47 11.77 3.47
C ILE A 77 -2.10 11.13 4.81
N SER A 78 -2.52 11.77 5.89
CA SER A 78 -2.33 11.21 7.23
C SER A 78 -3.49 10.29 7.60
N LEU A 79 -3.30 9.50 8.66
CA LEU A 79 -4.38 8.69 9.20
C LEU A 79 -5.55 9.55 9.69
N ALA A 80 -5.24 10.73 10.24
CA ALA A 80 -6.27 11.65 10.68
C ALA A 80 -7.12 12.15 9.51
N THR A 81 -6.47 12.45 8.39
CA THR A 81 -7.16 12.88 7.17
C THR A 81 -8.01 11.73 6.60
N PHE A 82 -7.49 10.52 6.63
CA PHE A 82 -8.24 9.34 6.21
C PHE A 82 -9.52 9.18 7.06
N ALA A 83 -9.39 9.36 8.38
CA ALA A 83 -10.54 9.30 9.29
C ALA A 83 -11.55 10.41 9.00
N ARG A 84 -11.07 11.60 8.63
CA ARG A 84 -11.98 12.71 8.27
C ARG A 84 -12.75 12.39 7.00
N TYR A 85 -12.10 11.79 6.00
CA TYR A 85 -12.81 11.34 4.80
C TYR A 85 -13.86 10.28 5.14
N GLU A 86 -13.55 9.39 6.09
CA GLU A 86 -14.49 8.36 6.51
C GLU A 86 -15.76 8.98 7.10
N SER A 87 -15.62 10.08 7.81
CA SER A 87 -16.77 10.79 8.43
C SER A 87 -17.48 11.72 7.45
N ASP A 88 -16.89 11.99 6.30
CA ASP A 88 -17.46 12.87 5.29
C ASP A 88 -18.52 12.11 4.49
N PRO A 89 -19.77 12.60 4.43
CA PRO A 89 -20.81 11.90 3.67
C PRO A 89 -20.46 11.69 2.21
N HIS A 90 -19.64 12.55 1.63
CA HIS A 90 -19.23 12.46 0.23
C HIS A 90 -18.21 11.35 -0.01
N PHE A 91 -17.33 11.10 0.96
CA PHE A 91 -16.25 10.11 0.84
C PHE A 91 -16.50 8.83 1.61
N GLY A 92 -17.49 8.80 2.48
CA GLY A 92 -17.69 7.69 3.42
C GLY A 92 -17.79 6.32 2.77
N GLU A 93 -18.55 6.20 1.69
CA GLU A 93 -18.69 4.94 0.98
C GLU A 93 -17.38 4.45 0.38
N ALA A 94 -16.62 5.38 -0.19
CA ALA A 94 -15.33 5.03 -0.79
C ALA A 94 -14.36 4.52 0.27
N ILE A 95 -14.31 5.18 1.42
CA ILE A 95 -13.45 4.75 2.52
C ILE A 95 -13.87 3.39 3.07
N GLU A 96 -15.17 3.17 3.22
CA GLU A 96 -15.68 1.88 3.66
C GLU A 96 -15.27 0.77 2.69
N HIS A 97 -15.39 1.02 1.39
CA HIS A 97 -14.96 0.07 0.37
C HIS A 97 -13.47 -0.25 0.49
N LEU A 98 -12.64 0.76 0.70
CA LEU A 98 -11.20 0.56 0.85
C LEU A 98 -10.87 -0.25 2.11
N ARG A 99 -11.55 0.03 3.22
CA ARG A 99 -11.36 -0.75 4.44
C ARG A 99 -11.74 -2.21 4.26
N LEU A 100 -12.85 -2.47 3.59
CA LEU A 100 -13.29 -3.83 3.31
C LEU A 100 -12.31 -4.55 2.39
N THR A 101 -11.81 -3.88 1.37
CA THR A 101 -10.83 -4.45 0.44
C THR A 101 -9.56 -4.87 1.19
N ILE A 102 -9.07 -4.03 2.08
CA ILE A 102 -7.88 -4.33 2.86
C ILE A 102 -8.13 -5.48 3.82
N ARG A 103 -9.30 -5.51 4.44
CA ARG A 103 -9.64 -6.54 5.42
C ARG A 103 -9.78 -7.92 4.79
N GLN A 104 -10.20 -7.98 3.53
CA GLN A 104 -10.49 -9.25 2.87
C GLN A 104 -9.30 -9.91 2.17
N GLN A 105 -8.17 -9.31 2.18
CA GLN A 105 -7.00 -9.90 1.51
C GLN A 105 -6.50 -11.19 2.17
#